data_8b0676cd3e6413664b7ab3f02a65c907
#
_entry.id   8b0676cd3e6413664b7ab3f02a65c907
#
_cell.length_a   1.000
_cell.length_b   1.000
_cell.length_c   1.000
_cell.angle_alpha   90.00
_cell.angle_beta   90.00
_cell.angle_gamma   90.00
#
_symmetry.space_group_name_H-M   'P 1'
#
loop_
_entity.id
_entity.type
_entity.pdbx_description
1 polymer ?
#
loop_
_entity_poly.entity_id
_entity_poly.type
_entity_poly.pdbx_seq_one_letter_code
_entity_poly.pdbx_strand_id
1 'polypeptide(L)'
;RVKVEYSYLIHRAITNYLDTAELNFKIVGNGWDTDLDHVRAEVIFPGAVKGLKAWAHGPLSGYTQVLPKEGKIIMTADDVAGDSGVEVHAIFPTTVTSANQNIVKENKKRAIEKQEAALAKEANQKRQRKQMLSIGLMIISVLVGFVVIIRGFFIKKVGVKPKIERDLVHNYEIPDISPTAAQILDEADKPNVKAFTAYLMQLAGKNKIKIEKYQTKHLKRTNYRITLVDDSVLTDDLLDFIFNKVGDGKSFTTKDLRDYTSKKLGRRFDKWCDGQYKQVEDKDLLDKKYKKQRSNFRTGMLMGMIASFAIWVISLMMANNIPSFVIIIGIMMIVLEVA
;
A
#
# COMPACT_ATOMS: atom_id res chain seq x y z
N ARG A 1 -11.68 2.34 -30.53
CA ARG A 1 -11.22 0.94 -30.77
C ARG A 1 -11.45 0.64 -32.24
N VAL A 2 -10.41 0.15 -32.92
CA VAL A 2 -10.48 -0.28 -34.33
C VAL A 2 -10.41 -1.80 -34.33
N LYS A 3 -11.31 -2.44 -35.07
CA LYS A 3 -11.26 -3.88 -35.35
C LYS A 3 -10.65 -4.05 -36.72
N VAL A 4 -9.57 -4.81 -36.85
CA VAL A 4 -8.94 -5.17 -38.11
C VAL A 4 -9.01 -6.69 -38.25
N GLU A 5 -9.39 -7.16 -39.42
CA GLU A 5 -9.54 -8.60 -39.71
C GLU A 5 -8.71 -8.94 -40.95
N TYR A 6 -7.88 -9.95 -40.84
CA TYR A 6 -7.07 -10.47 -41.94
C TYR A 6 -7.42 -11.95 -42.16
N SER A 7 -7.55 -12.34 -43.42
CA SER A 7 -7.70 -13.75 -43.82
C SER A 7 -6.61 -14.10 -44.80
N TYR A 8 -5.88 -15.20 -44.56
CA TYR A 8 -4.80 -15.62 -45.44
C TYR A 8 -4.63 -17.15 -45.40
N LEU A 9 -4.02 -17.68 -46.44
CA LEU A 9 -3.71 -19.10 -46.59
C LEU A 9 -2.21 -19.31 -46.38
N ILE A 10 -1.88 -20.27 -45.47
CA ILE A 10 -0.49 -20.62 -45.18
C ILE A 10 -0.18 -21.97 -45.81
N HIS A 11 0.74 -21.98 -46.76
CA HIS A 11 1.20 -23.22 -47.37
C HIS A 11 2.29 -23.85 -46.50
N ARG A 12 2.28 -25.21 -46.43
CA ARG A 12 3.28 -26.01 -45.72
C ARG A 12 3.37 -25.76 -44.21
N ALA A 13 2.30 -25.30 -43.59
CA ALA A 13 2.27 -25.07 -42.13
C ALA A 13 2.36 -26.39 -41.32
N ILE A 14 2.03 -27.51 -41.94
CA ILE A 14 2.04 -28.85 -41.34
C ILE A 14 3.11 -29.71 -42.00
N THR A 15 3.87 -30.42 -41.16
CA THR A 15 4.82 -31.45 -41.63
C THR A 15 4.35 -32.85 -41.16
N ASN A 16 4.23 -33.78 -42.13
CA ASN A 16 3.95 -35.16 -41.83
C ASN A 16 5.24 -35.96 -41.67
N TYR A 17 5.45 -36.54 -40.48
CA TYR A 17 6.49 -37.51 -40.22
C TYR A 17 5.91 -38.93 -40.35
N LEU A 18 6.76 -39.98 -40.22
CA LEU A 18 6.29 -41.36 -40.30
C LEU A 18 5.30 -41.74 -39.20
N ASP A 19 5.42 -41.16 -38.03
CA ASP A 19 4.67 -41.51 -36.80
C ASP A 19 3.77 -40.41 -36.26
N THR A 20 3.81 -39.19 -36.82
CA THR A 20 2.99 -38.06 -36.40
C THR A 20 2.94 -36.95 -37.46
N ALA A 21 1.90 -36.11 -37.43
CA ALA A 21 1.89 -34.82 -38.08
C ALA A 21 2.19 -33.74 -37.04
N GLU A 22 2.91 -32.69 -37.46
CA GLU A 22 3.34 -31.58 -36.62
C GLU A 22 2.84 -30.26 -37.21
N LEU A 23 2.23 -29.45 -36.36
CA LEU A 23 1.98 -28.04 -36.57
C LEU A 23 2.85 -27.27 -35.60
N ASN A 24 3.80 -26.49 -36.10
CA ASN A 24 4.56 -25.54 -35.31
C ASN A 24 4.39 -24.16 -35.94
N PHE A 25 3.63 -23.28 -35.29
CA PHE A 25 3.23 -22.01 -35.86
C PHE A 25 3.31 -20.85 -34.88
N LYS A 26 4.00 -19.78 -35.25
CA LYS A 26 4.02 -18.54 -34.51
C LYS A 26 2.79 -17.71 -34.80
N ILE A 27 1.94 -17.56 -33.78
CA ILE A 27 0.72 -16.75 -33.83
C ILE A 27 1.06 -15.27 -33.72
N VAL A 28 1.98 -14.95 -32.80
CA VAL A 28 2.59 -13.62 -32.67
C VAL A 28 4.09 -13.78 -32.92
N GLY A 29 4.61 -13.05 -33.88
CA GLY A 29 6.03 -13.06 -34.22
C GLY A 29 6.88 -12.33 -33.19
N ASN A 30 8.14 -12.71 -33.04
CA ASN A 30 9.08 -12.03 -32.12
C ASN A 30 9.44 -10.60 -32.54
N GLY A 31 9.09 -10.16 -33.77
CA GLY A 31 9.30 -8.78 -34.21
C GLY A 31 8.08 -7.87 -34.02
N TRP A 32 7.09 -8.31 -33.23
CA TRP A 32 5.97 -7.48 -32.82
C TRP A 32 6.41 -6.60 -31.65
N ASP A 33 6.56 -5.32 -31.85
CA ASP A 33 7.16 -4.36 -30.92
C ASP A 33 6.19 -3.74 -29.89
N THR A 34 4.92 -4.06 -30.02
CA THR A 34 3.86 -3.49 -29.17
C THR A 34 3.36 -4.53 -28.18
N ASP A 35 3.14 -4.13 -26.92
CA ASP A 35 2.54 -4.98 -25.90
C ASP A 35 1.09 -5.34 -26.28
N LEU A 36 0.71 -6.60 -26.04
CA LEU A 36 -0.63 -7.11 -26.29
C LEU A 36 -1.27 -7.50 -24.96
N ASP A 37 -2.36 -6.85 -24.60
CA ASP A 37 -3.09 -7.10 -23.34
C ASP A 37 -3.59 -8.55 -23.27
N HIS A 38 -4.10 -9.08 -24.39
CA HIS A 38 -4.67 -10.42 -24.48
C HIS A 38 -4.49 -11.01 -25.86
N VAL A 39 -3.95 -12.23 -25.93
CA VAL A 39 -3.86 -13.03 -27.13
C VAL A 39 -4.73 -14.26 -26.95
N ARG A 40 -5.65 -14.50 -27.88
CA ARG A 40 -6.44 -15.73 -27.97
C ARG A 40 -6.29 -16.33 -29.35
N ALA A 41 -5.93 -17.59 -29.41
CA ALA A 41 -5.82 -18.35 -30.64
C ALA A 41 -6.63 -19.64 -30.56
N GLU A 42 -7.21 -20.01 -31.68
CA GLU A 42 -7.93 -21.26 -31.83
C GLU A 42 -7.41 -22.01 -33.08
N VAL A 43 -7.00 -23.27 -32.90
CA VAL A 43 -6.70 -24.17 -33.99
C VAL A 43 -7.85 -25.13 -34.12
N ILE A 44 -8.49 -25.18 -35.29
CA ILE A 44 -9.68 -25.97 -35.56
C ILE A 44 -9.33 -27.02 -36.61
N PHE A 45 -9.53 -28.25 -36.28
CA PHE A 45 -9.37 -29.41 -37.18
C PHE A 45 -10.71 -29.77 -37.84
N PRO A 46 -10.69 -30.48 -38.99
CA PRO A 46 -11.92 -30.85 -39.70
C PRO A 46 -12.90 -31.74 -38.91
N GLY A 47 -12.48 -32.33 -37.82
CA GLY A 47 -13.28 -33.19 -36.96
C GLY A 47 -12.53 -33.64 -35.73
N ALA A 48 -13.08 -34.58 -34.96
CA ALA A 48 -12.44 -35.17 -33.79
C ALA A 48 -11.05 -35.75 -34.11
N VAL A 49 -10.07 -35.44 -33.26
CA VAL A 49 -8.67 -35.89 -33.45
C VAL A 49 -8.22 -36.69 -32.23
N LYS A 50 -8.27 -37.99 -32.36
CA LYS A 50 -7.78 -38.91 -31.29
C LYS A 50 -6.25 -38.80 -31.20
N GLY A 51 -5.75 -38.56 -29.96
CA GLY A 51 -4.31 -38.45 -29.71
C GLY A 51 -3.71 -37.08 -30.03
N LEU A 52 -4.56 -36.06 -30.20
CA LEU A 52 -4.13 -34.65 -30.31
C LEU A 52 -3.40 -34.22 -29.04
N LYS A 53 -2.20 -33.67 -29.18
CA LYS A 53 -1.43 -33.02 -28.14
C LYS A 53 -1.03 -31.65 -28.60
N ALA A 54 -1.01 -30.69 -27.71
CA ALA A 54 -0.54 -29.34 -28.02
C ALA A 54 0.12 -28.67 -26.83
N TRP A 55 1.03 -27.78 -27.15
CA TRP A 55 1.79 -26.93 -26.22
C TRP A 55 1.80 -25.49 -26.73
N ALA A 56 1.88 -24.55 -25.80
CA ALA A 56 2.08 -23.15 -26.11
C ALA A 56 3.47 -22.73 -25.67
N HIS A 57 4.17 -21.97 -26.52
CA HIS A 57 5.41 -21.31 -26.18
C HIS A 57 5.18 -19.80 -26.17
N GLY A 58 5.66 -19.13 -25.14
CA GLY A 58 5.46 -17.70 -24.95
C GLY A 58 5.53 -17.30 -23.46
N PRO A 59 4.83 -16.23 -23.07
CA PRO A 59 4.82 -15.76 -21.69
C PRO A 59 4.27 -16.82 -20.70
N LEU A 60 4.71 -16.75 -19.45
CA LEU A 60 4.31 -17.71 -18.41
C LEU A 60 2.82 -17.61 -18.03
N SER A 61 2.11 -16.55 -18.44
CA SER A 61 0.66 -16.39 -18.35
C SER A 61 -0.11 -17.28 -19.32
N GLY A 62 0.58 -17.85 -20.33
CA GLY A 62 -0.02 -18.69 -21.36
C GLY A 62 -0.70 -19.93 -20.80
N TYR A 63 -1.89 -20.22 -21.31
CA TYR A 63 -2.69 -21.39 -21.02
C TYR A 63 -3.13 -22.08 -22.31
N THR A 64 -3.09 -23.41 -22.34
CA THR A 64 -3.49 -24.23 -23.50
C THR A 64 -4.53 -25.23 -23.09
N GLN A 65 -5.64 -25.26 -23.81
CA GLN A 65 -6.68 -26.25 -23.66
C GLN A 65 -6.78 -27.10 -24.94
N VAL A 66 -6.65 -28.40 -24.80
CA VAL A 66 -6.76 -29.36 -25.92
C VAL A 66 -8.10 -30.10 -25.84
N LEU A 67 -8.90 -30.02 -26.89
CA LEU A 67 -10.25 -30.60 -26.99
C LEU A 67 -10.29 -31.63 -28.11
N PRO A 68 -9.78 -32.88 -27.90
CA PRO A 68 -9.65 -33.85 -28.96
C PRO A 68 -10.97 -34.30 -29.59
N LYS A 69 -12.06 -34.32 -28.80
CA LYS A 69 -13.40 -34.68 -29.28
C LYS A 69 -14.00 -33.64 -30.21
N GLU A 70 -13.64 -32.38 -30.01
CA GLU A 70 -14.07 -31.25 -30.82
C GLU A 70 -13.09 -30.98 -31.98
N GLY A 71 -11.94 -31.61 -31.96
CA GLY A 71 -10.85 -31.29 -32.90
C GLY A 71 -10.37 -29.86 -32.76
N LYS A 72 -10.16 -29.39 -31.51
CA LYS A 72 -9.88 -27.99 -31.26
C LYS A 72 -8.77 -27.82 -30.24
N ILE A 73 -7.94 -26.81 -30.44
CA ILE A 73 -6.97 -26.30 -29.47
C ILE A 73 -7.29 -24.81 -29.22
N ILE A 74 -7.36 -24.43 -27.96
CA ILE A 74 -7.54 -23.04 -27.55
C ILE A 74 -6.31 -22.62 -26.76
N MET A 75 -5.73 -21.48 -27.12
CA MET A 75 -4.62 -20.88 -26.41
C MET A 75 -5.00 -19.46 -25.99
N THR A 76 -4.62 -19.09 -24.79
CA THR A 76 -4.73 -17.72 -24.28
C THR A 76 -3.42 -17.31 -23.62
N ALA A 77 -3.05 -16.05 -23.77
CA ALA A 77 -1.92 -15.45 -23.07
C ALA A 77 -2.27 -13.99 -22.76
N ASP A 78 -2.01 -13.56 -21.53
CA ASP A 78 -2.21 -12.20 -21.07
C ASP A 78 -0.86 -11.51 -20.91
N ASP A 79 -0.85 -10.17 -21.05
CA ASP A 79 0.32 -9.32 -20.85
C ASP A 79 1.54 -9.80 -21.68
N VAL A 80 1.32 -9.97 -22.97
CA VAL A 80 2.38 -10.37 -23.91
C VAL A 80 3.21 -9.15 -24.23
N ALA A 81 4.42 -9.09 -23.68
CA ALA A 81 5.34 -7.98 -23.93
C ALA A 81 5.75 -7.91 -25.40
N GLY A 82 6.03 -6.72 -25.89
CA GLY A 82 6.65 -6.51 -27.20
C GLY A 82 7.89 -7.37 -27.36
N ASP A 83 8.22 -7.76 -28.58
CA ASP A 83 9.29 -8.68 -28.93
C ASP A 83 9.18 -10.10 -28.35
N SER A 84 8.04 -10.42 -27.69
CA SER A 84 7.70 -11.74 -27.20
C SER A 84 6.85 -12.49 -28.22
N GLY A 85 7.29 -13.67 -28.65
CA GLY A 85 6.52 -14.55 -29.53
C GLY A 85 5.48 -15.36 -28.76
N VAL A 86 4.36 -15.67 -29.43
CA VAL A 86 3.40 -16.69 -29.01
C VAL A 86 3.30 -17.75 -30.09
N GLU A 87 3.58 -19.00 -29.75
CA GLU A 87 3.67 -20.09 -30.70
C GLU A 87 2.79 -21.27 -30.24
N VAL A 88 2.10 -21.88 -31.18
CA VAL A 88 1.42 -23.16 -30.99
C VAL A 88 2.26 -24.27 -31.56
N HIS A 89 2.54 -25.29 -30.75
CA HIS A 89 3.14 -26.54 -31.20
C HIS A 89 2.14 -27.67 -30.95
N ALA A 90 1.77 -28.41 -31.98
CA ALA A 90 0.81 -29.50 -31.88
C ALA A 90 1.26 -30.70 -32.68
N ILE A 91 0.96 -31.91 -32.16
CA ILE A 91 1.14 -33.15 -32.84
C ILE A 91 -0.17 -33.94 -32.85
N PHE A 92 -0.40 -34.61 -33.97
CA PHE A 92 -1.62 -35.38 -34.21
C PHE A 92 -1.38 -36.50 -35.25
N PRO A 93 -2.29 -37.46 -35.42
CA PRO A 93 -2.14 -38.52 -36.42
C PRO A 93 -2.06 -37.99 -37.84
N THR A 94 -1.18 -38.55 -38.65
CA THR A 94 -1.01 -38.22 -40.09
C THR A 94 -2.28 -38.46 -40.93
N THR A 95 -3.21 -39.27 -40.45
CA THR A 95 -4.50 -39.48 -41.08
C THR A 95 -5.37 -38.25 -41.19
N VAL A 96 -5.16 -37.24 -40.29
CA VAL A 96 -5.87 -35.96 -40.32
C VAL A 96 -5.42 -35.11 -41.52
N THR A 97 -4.20 -35.30 -41.95
CA THR A 97 -3.54 -34.55 -43.05
C THR A 97 -3.02 -35.48 -44.12
N SER A 98 -3.78 -36.51 -44.48
CA SER A 98 -3.37 -37.52 -45.46
C SER A 98 -3.04 -37.00 -46.85
N ALA A 99 -3.65 -35.85 -47.22
CA ALA A 99 -3.37 -35.18 -48.52
C ALA A 99 -2.13 -34.27 -48.48
N ASN A 100 -1.47 -34.08 -47.34
CA ASN A 100 -0.31 -33.22 -47.20
C ASN A 100 0.91 -33.83 -47.94
N GLN A 101 1.50 -33.00 -48.79
CA GLN A 101 2.70 -33.39 -49.57
C GLN A 101 4.01 -33.03 -48.85
N ASN A 102 3.95 -32.31 -47.74
CA ASN A 102 5.13 -31.98 -46.95
C ASN A 102 5.45 -33.14 -45.99
N ILE A 103 6.17 -34.12 -46.50
CA ILE A 103 6.46 -35.37 -45.81
C ILE A 103 7.94 -35.52 -45.52
N VAL A 104 8.29 -35.80 -44.27
CA VAL A 104 9.66 -36.10 -43.82
C VAL A 104 9.68 -37.58 -43.34
N LYS A 105 10.55 -38.35 -43.97
CA LYS A 105 10.64 -39.82 -43.68
C LYS A 105 11.46 -40.12 -42.45
N GLU A 106 11.00 -39.59 -41.26
CA GLU A 106 11.60 -39.80 -39.96
C GLU A 106 10.53 -40.05 -38.90
N ASN A 107 10.88 -40.77 -37.82
CA ASN A 107 10.07 -40.88 -36.62
C ASN A 107 10.39 -39.70 -35.69
N LYS A 108 9.46 -38.82 -35.40
CA LYS A 108 9.69 -37.61 -34.69
C LYS A 108 8.87 -37.45 -33.39
N LYS A 109 7.76 -38.15 -33.29
CA LYS A 109 6.80 -38.05 -32.19
C LYS A 109 7.44 -38.09 -30.80
N ARG A 110 8.26 -39.14 -30.55
CA ARG A 110 8.90 -39.33 -29.25
C ARG A 110 9.91 -38.23 -28.92
N ALA A 111 10.62 -37.73 -29.93
CA ALA A 111 11.58 -36.61 -29.75
C ALA A 111 10.86 -35.32 -29.40
N ILE A 112 9.76 -35.00 -30.09
CA ILE A 112 8.92 -33.84 -29.81
C ILE A 112 8.35 -33.95 -28.40
N GLU A 113 7.73 -35.06 -28.04
CA GLU A 113 7.15 -35.23 -26.71
C GLU A 113 8.20 -35.08 -25.57
N LYS A 114 9.43 -35.57 -25.78
CA LYS A 114 10.53 -35.44 -24.83
C LYS A 114 10.97 -33.97 -24.70
N GLN A 115 11.09 -33.26 -25.82
CA GLN A 115 11.45 -31.84 -25.84
C GLN A 115 10.40 -31.02 -25.14
N GLU A 116 9.13 -31.23 -25.47
CA GLU A 116 8.03 -30.48 -24.86
C GLU A 116 7.88 -30.76 -23.36
N ALA A 117 8.09 -32.02 -22.93
CA ALA A 117 8.10 -32.34 -21.51
C ALA A 117 9.23 -31.61 -20.74
N ALA A 118 10.40 -31.46 -21.36
CA ALA A 118 11.52 -30.74 -20.77
C ALA A 118 11.20 -29.21 -20.67
N LEU A 119 10.67 -28.62 -21.72
CA LEU A 119 10.24 -27.20 -21.75
C LEU A 119 9.13 -26.92 -20.73
N ALA A 120 8.13 -27.80 -20.66
CA ALA A 120 7.06 -27.71 -19.67
C ALA A 120 7.59 -27.79 -18.23
N LYS A 121 8.55 -28.66 -17.97
CA LYS A 121 9.20 -28.79 -16.66
C LYS A 121 9.95 -27.49 -16.29
N GLU A 122 10.70 -26.93 -17.24
CA GLU A 122 11.42 -25.67 -17.03
C GLU A 122 10.45 -24.50 -16.75
N ALA A 123 9.39 -24.37 -17.56
CA ALA A 123 8.36 -23.35 -17.36
C ALA A 123 7.69 -23.45 -15.99
N ASN A 124 7.34 -24.68 -15.56
CA ASN A 124 6.76 -24.91 -14.25
C ASN A 124 7.73 -24.59 -13.11
N GLN A 125 9.02 -24.91 -13.25
CA GLN A 125 10.03 -24.52 -12.28
C GLN A 125 10.17 -22.99 -12.18
N LYS A 126 10.15 -22.27 -13.30
CA LYS A 126 10.16 -20.79 -13.31
C LYS A 126 8.93 -20.22 -12.60
N ARG A 127 7.72 -20.78 -12.87
CA ARG A 127 6.50 -20.37 -12.17
C ARG A 127 6.59 -20.62 -10.67
N GLN A 128 7.03 -21.79 -10.25
CA GLN A 128 7.21 -22.12 -8.82
C GLN A 128 8.22 -21.20 -8.15
N ARG A 129 9.38 -20.95 -8.75
CA ARG A 129 10.38 -20.02 -8.21
C ARG A 129 9.82 -18.60 -8.04
N LYS A 130 9.10 -18.10 -9.05
CA LYS A 130 8.45 -16.79 -8.99
C LYS A 130 7.41 -16.72 -7.85
N GLN A 131 6.60 -17.77 -7.70
CA GLN A 131 5.62 -17.87 -6.63
C GLN A 131 6.25 -17.96 -5.25
N MET A 132 7.28 -18.79 -5.07
CA MET A 132 8.02 -18.90 -3.80
C MET A 132 8.67 -17.58 -3.41
N LEU A 133 9.27 -16.86 -4.37
CA LEU A 133 9.86 -15.54 -4.11
C LEU A 133 8.80 -14.53 -3.71
N SER A 134 7.65 -14.49 -4.38
CA SER A 134 6.52 -13.64 -4.02
C SER A 134 6.03 -13.91 -2.59
N ILE A 135 5.82 -15.18 -2.23
CA ILE A 135 5.41 -15.57 -0.86
C ILE A 135 6.48 -15.17 0.16
N GLY A 136 7.76 -15.39 -0.14
CA GLY A 136 8.87 -14.97 0.73
C GLY A 136 8.89 -13.46 0.99
N LEU A 137 8.71 -12.66 -0.05
CA LEU A 137 8.62 -11.20 0.07
C LEU A 137 7.39 -10.77 0.89
N MET A 138 6.24 -11.43 0.74
CA MET A 138 5.06 -11.18 1.56
C MET A 138 5.33 -11.41 3.06
N ILE A 139 5.97 -12.53 3.39
CA ILE A 139 6.33 -12.85 4.77
C ILE A 139 7.28 -11.78 5.33
N ILE A 140 8.29 -11.37 4.57
CA ILE A 140 9.23 -10.32 4.97
C ILE A 140 8.49 -9.00 5.20
N SER A 141 7.59 -8.61 4.32
CA SER A 141 6.77 -7.40 4.47
C SER A 141 5.98 -7.43 5.80
N VAL A 142 5.29 -8.53 6.08
CA VAL A 142 4.52 -8.70 7.33
C VAL A 142 5.43 -8.63 8.56
N LEU A 143 6.61 -9.25 8.53
CA LEU A 143 7.56 -9.19 9.65
C LEU A 143 8.08 -7.77 9.88
N VAL A 144 8.41 -7.03 8.82
CA VAL A 144 8.84 -5.63 8.91
C VAL A 144 7.72 -4.77 9.51
N GLY A 145 6.48 -4.91 9.01
CA GLY A 145 5.32 -4.20 9.54
C GLY A 145 5.06 -4.51 11.02
N PHE A 146 5.17 -5.77 11.41
CA PHE A 146 5.03 -6.18 12.81
C PHE A 146 6.09 -5.53 13.72
N VAL A 147 7.34 -5.43 13.27
CA VAL A 147 8.39 -4.72 14.00
C VAL A 147 8.07 -3.24 14.15
N VAL A 148 7.53 -2.60 13.08
CA VAL A 148 7.12 -1.19 13.13
C VAL A 148 6.01 -0.99 14.15
N ILE A 149 4.99 -1.85 14.16
CA ILE A 149 3.88 -1.79 15.12
C ILE A 149 4.40 -1.95 16.56
N ILE A 150 5.25 -2.94 16.82
CA ILE A 150 5.86 -3.12 18.15
C ILE A 150 6.60 -1.86 18.58
N ARG A 151 7.40 -1.28 17.68
CA ARG A 151 8.11 -0.02 17.97
C ARG A 151 7.14 1.12 18.28
N GLY A 152 5.98 1.16 17.65
CA GLY A 152 4.93 2.13 17.93
C GLY A 152 4.52 2.17 19.41
N PHE A 153 4.38 1.01 20.05
CA PHE A 153 4.05 0.93 21.49
C PHE A 153 5.12 1.56 22.40
N PHE A 154 6.36 1.64 21.94
CA PHE A 154 7.46 2.20 22.71
C PHE A 154 7.74 3.68 22.41
N ILE A 155 7.03 4.30 21.46
CA ILE A 155 7.30 5.67 21.01
C ILE A 155 7.24 6.70 22.16
N LYS A 156 6.32 6.49 23.13
CA LYS A 156 6.18 7.35 24.31
C LYS A 156 7.33 7.22 25.30
N LYS A 157 8.10 6.14 25.25
CA LYS A 157 9.24 5.89 26.14
C LYS A 157 10.58 6.33 25.56
N VAL A 158 10.63 6.60 24.25
CA VAL A 158 11.85 6.98 23.56
C VAL A 158 12.04 8.50 23.56
N GLY A 159 13.23 8.95 23.89
CA GLY A 159 13.55 10.38 23.93
C GLY A 159 12.91 11.10 25.13
N VAL A 160 12.58 10.37 26.19
CA VAL A 160 12.14 10.93 27.47
C VAL A 160 13.30 10.82 28.44
N LYS A 161 13.54 11.91 29.18
CA LYS A 161 14.55 11.95 30.22
C LYS A 161 14.16 10.95 31.33
N PRO A 162 15.07 10.07 31.79
CA PRO A 162 14.77 9.18 32.90
C PRO A 162 14.34 10.01 34.12
N LYS A 163 13.25 9.59 34.77
CA LYS A 163 12.88 10.15 36.07
C LYS A 163 14.00 9.85 37.04
N ILE A 164 14.63 10.90 37.56
CA ILE A 164 15.60 10.75 38.65
C ILE A 164 14.74 10.60 39.90
N GLU A 165 14.77 9.44 40.56
CA GLU A 165 14.25 9.28 41.91
C GLU A 165 15.14 10.14 42.83
N ARG A 166 14.69 11.34 43.10
CA ARG A 166 15.21 12.16 44.19
C ARG A 166 14.25 12.04 45.36
N ASP A 167 14.78 12.10 46.55
CA ASP A 167 13.94 12.28 47.72
C ASP A 167 12.96 13.44 47.47
N LEU A 168 11.67 13.20 47.65
CA LEU A 168 10.63 14.21 47.45
C LEU A 168 10.95 15.38 48.37
N VAL A 169 11.54 16.41 47.80
CA VAL A 169 11.63 17.72 48.50
C VAL A 169 10.21 18.24 48.53
N HIS A 170 9.62 18.29 49.74
CA HIS A 170 8.32 18.89 49.98
C HIS A 170 8.44 20.42 49.83
N ASN A 171 8.60 20.86 48.60
CA ASN A 171 8.54 22.27 48.26
C ASN A 171 7.11 22.60 47.80
N TYR A 172 6.41 23.40 48.59
CA TYR A 172 5.04 23.86 48.30
C TYR A 172 4.99 25.06 47.39
N GLU A 173 6.12 25.52 46.87
CA GLU A 173 6.16 26.63 45.92
C GLU A 173 5.70 26.13 44.51
N ILE A 174 4.75 26.85 43.94
CA ILE A 174 4.30 26.61 42.55
C ILE A 174 5.42 27.09 41.63
N PRO A 175 5.99 26.22 40.79
CA PRO A 175 7.03 26.64 39.83
C PRO A 175 6.52 27.76 38.91
N ASP A 176 7.34 28.76 38.63
CA ASP A 176 7.01 29.82 37.67
C ASP A 176 7.22 29.33 36.22
N ILE A 177 6.45 28.34 35.85
CA ILE A 177 6.39 27.83 34.50
C ILE A 177 4.94 27.79 34.00
N SER A 178 4.74 28.00 32.70
CA SER A 178 3.41 27.88 32.12
C SER A 178 2.96 26.43 32.10
N PRO A 179 1.64 26.13 32.20
CA PRO A 179 1.12 24.76 32.07
C PRO A 179 1.52 24.08 30.77
N THR A 180 1.65 24.85 29.68
CA THR A 180 2.14 24.38 28.39
C THR A 180 3.61 23.98 28.43
N ALA A 181 4.45 24.77 29.08
CA ALA A 181 5.87 24.45 29.29
C ALA A 181 6.03 23.20 30.17
N ALA A 182 5.23 23.06 31.23
CA ALA A 182 5.24 21.89 32.09
C ALA A 182 4.94 20.60 31.32
N GLN A 183 3.91 20.61 30.47
CA GLN A 183 3.60 19.44 29.62
C GLN A 183 4.72 19.16 28.60
N ILE A 184 5.26 20.19 27.94
CA ILE A 184 6.35 20.03 26.99
C ILE A 184 7.58 19.40 27.65
N LEU A 185 7.90 19.78 28.88
CA LEU A 185 9.03 19.23 29.64
C LEU A 185 8.76 17.78 30.12
N ASP A 186 7.53 17.44 30.47
CA ASP A 186 7.16 16.08 30.91
C ASP A 186 7.10 15.11 29.73
N GLU A 187 6.46 15.49 28.63
CA GLU A 187 6.21 14.62 27.50
C GLU A 187 7.30 14.71 26.41
N ALA A 188 8.17 15.71 26.43
CA ALA A 188 9.15 16.08 25.40
C ALA A 188 8.53 16.18 23.99
N ASP A 189 7.29 16.65 23.92
CA ASP A 189 6.49 16.80 22.70
C ASP A 189 5.74 18.13 22.67
N LYS A 190 5.11 18.44 21.54
CA LYS A 190 4.26 19.63 21.40
C LYS A 190 3.08 19.54 22.38
N PRO A 191 2.61 20.71 22.88
CA PRO A 191 1.45 20.73 23.76
C PRO A 191 0.19 20.26 23.02
N ASN A 192 -0.72 19.68 23.76
CA ASN A 192 -1.98 19.19 23.22
C ASN A 192 -3.18 20.00 23.79
N VAL A 193 -4.41 19.55 23.48
CA VAL A 193 -5.65 20.19 23.94
C VAL A 193 -5.72 20.29 25.46
N LYS A 194 -5.14 19.35 26.22
CA LYS A 194 -5.12 19.40 27.71
C LYS A 194 -4.27 20.58 28.20
N ALA A 195 -3.09 20.79 27.58
CA ALA A 195 -2.25 21.93 27.88
C ALA A 195 -2.93 23.27 27.56
N PHE A 196 -3.66 23.32 26.42
CA PHE A 196 -4.44 24.50 26.08
C PHE A 196 -5.55 24.77 27.07
N THR A 197 -6.25 23.73 27.55
CA THR A 197 -7.25 23.88 28.61
C THR A 197 -6.63 24.40 29.89
N ALA A 198 -5.48 23.89 30.30
CA ALA A 198 -4.75 24.36 31.47
C ALA A 198 -4.25 25.83 31.29
N TYR A 199 -3.85 26.20 30.09
CA TYR A 199 -3.51 27.59 29.74
C TYR A 199 -4.72 28.53 29.91
N LEU A 200 -5.91 28.15 29.45
CA LEU A 200 -7.13 28.90 29.67
C LEU A 200 -7.45 29.02 31.19
N MET A 201 -7.26 27.97 31.95
CA MET A 201 -7.44 28.01 33.42
C MET A 201 -6.44 28.96 34.08
N GLN A 202 -5.18 29.00 33.62
CA GLN A 202 -4.18 29.93 34.09
C GLN A 202 -4.60 31.38 33.80
N LEU A 203 -5.11 31.69 32.60
CA LEU A 203 -5.62 33.00 32.24
C LEU A 203 -6.82 33.41 33.12
N ALA A 204 -7.70 32.44 33.45
CA ALA A 204 -8.81 32.68 34.37
C ALA A 204 -8.33 32.97 35.81
N GLY A 205 -7.32 32.22 36.28
CA GLY A 205 -6.67 32.50 37.58
C GLY A 205 -5.99 33.88 37.67
N LYS A 206 -5.54 34.39 36.51
CA LYS A 206 -4.98 35.74 36.37
C LYS A 206 -6.04 36.83 36.11
N ASN A 207 -7.34 36.51 36.22
CA ASN A 207 -8.48 37.37 35.93
C ASN A 207 -8.49 37.99 34.51
N LYS A 208 -7.83 37.34 33.54
CA LYS A 208 -7.81 37.81 32.16
C LYS A 208 -9.01 37.30 31.33
N ILE A 209 -9.59 36.16 31.72
CA ILE A 209 -10.81 35.61 31.19
C ILE A 209 -11.68 35.11 32.33
N LYS A 210 -12.99 34.92 32.07
CA LYS A 210 -13.94 34.32 32.99
C LYS A 210 -14.46 32.99 32.38
N ILE A 211 -14.47 31.90 33.15
CA ILE A 211 -14.98 30.62 32.71
C ILE A 211 -16.25 30.28 33.51
N GLU A 212 -17.37 30.14 32.82
CA GLU A 212 -18.67 29.82 33.43
C GLU A 212 -19.24 28.53 32.85
N LYS A 213 -19.72 27.66 33.75
CA LYS A 213 -20.39 26.40 33.37
C LYS A 213 -21.85 26.68 33.05
N TYR A 214 -22.36 26.14 31.92
CA TYR A 214 -23.79 26.14 31.64
C TYR A 214 -24.23 24.80 31.03
N GLN A 215 -25.52 24.50 31.18
CA GLN A 215 -26.12 23.28 30.62
C GLN A 215 -27.04 23.64 29.47
N THR A 216 -26.94 22.88 28.37
CA THR A 216 -27.90 23.00 27.25
C THR A 216 -29.21 22.29 27.58
N LYS A 217 -30.34 22.97 27.31
CA LYS A 217 -31.70 22.51 27.67
C LYS A 217 -32.06 21.11 27.12
N HIS A 218 -31.53 20.69 25.97
CA HIS A 218 -31.96 19.45 25.28
C HIS A 218 -31.08 18.19 25.51
N LEU A 219 -29.82 18.30 25.93
CA LEU A 219 -28.90 17.15 25.97
C LEU A 219 -28.18 16.94 27.31
N LYS A 220 -28.50 17.71 28.38
CA LYS A 220 -27.82 17.68 29.68
C LYS A 220 -26.28 17.68 29.59
N ARG A 221 -25.71 18.13 28.42
CA ARG A 221 -24.25 18.22 28.24
C ARG A 221 -23.73 19.46 28.94
N THR A 222 -22.68 19.28 29.72
CA THR A 222 -21.94 20.40 30.30
C THR A 222 -21.18 21.13 29.23
N ASN A 223 -21.42 22.43 29.10
CA ASN A 223 -20.67 23.35 28.26
C ASN A 223 -20.08 24.46 29.12
N TYR A 224 -19.04 25.09 28.60
CA TYR A 224 -18.39 26.22 29.27
C TYR A 224 -18.47 27.42 28.35
N ARG A 225 -18.74 28.58 28.94
CA ARG A 225 -18.60 29.89 28.29
C ARG A 225 -17.34 30.53 28.81
N ILE A 226 -16.53 31.02 27.91
CA ILE A 226 -15.30 31.74 28.15
C ILE A 226 -15.52 33.20 27.75
N THR A 227 -15.44 34.12 28.67
CA THR A 227 -15.67 35.55 28.47
C THR A 227 -14.37 36.29 28.63
N LEU A 228 -14.07 37.22 27.72
CA LEU A 228 -12.91 38.09 27.73
C LEU A 228 -13.06 39.14 28.86
N VAL A 229 -12.02 39.32 29.64
CA VAL A 229 -11.95 40.34 30.70
C VAL A 229 -10.86 41.37 30.38
N ASP A 230 -9.73 40.91 29.86
CA ASP A 230 -8.58 41.75 29.53
C ASP A 230 -8.18 41.56 28.06
N ASP A 231 -8.23 42.61 27.26
CA ASP A 231 -7.91 42.56 25.82
C ASP A 231 -6.47 42.16 25.53
N SER A 232 -5.57 42.17 26.52
CA SER A 232 -4.21 41.66 26.36
C SER A 232 -4.17 40.16 25.95
N VAL A 233 -5.22 39.44 26.19
CA VAL A 233 -5.40 38.04 25.74
C VAL A 233 -5.42 37.91 24.22
N LEU A 234 -5.94 38.92 23.53
CA LEU A 234 -6.05 38.98 22.07
C LEU A 234 -4.72 39.17 21.35
N THR A 235 -3.63 39.39 22.08
CA THR A 235 -2.27 39.38 21.50
C THR A 235 -1.83 37.99 21.09
N ASP A 236 -2.46 36.95 21.62
CA ASP A 236 -2.31 35.54 21.20
C ASP A 236 -3.17 35.29 19.94
N ASP A 237 -2.51 35.01 18.81
CA ASP A 237 -3.15 34.81 17.49
C ASP A 237 -4.24 33.73 17.48
N LEU A 238 -4.09 32.69 18.33
CA LEU A 238 -5.11 31.64 18.46
C LEU A 238 -6.32 32.14 19.25
N LEU A 239 -6.09 32.84 20.37
CA LEU A 239 -7.16 33.36 21.20
C LEU A 239 -7.91 34.48 20.48
N ASP A 240 -7.19 35.40 19.82
CA ASP A 240 -7.82 36.39 18.95
C ASP A 240 -8.76 35.77 17.93
N PHE A 241 -8.28 34.74 17.24
CA PHE A 241 -9.12 34.01 16.26
C PHE A 241 -10.33 33.33 16.92
N ILE A 242 -10.14 32.72 18.09
CA ILE A 242 -11.24 32.03 18.78
C ILE A 242 -12.28 33.04 19.24
N PHE A 243 -11.89 34.14 19.87
CA PHE A 243 -12.85 35.14 20.33
C PHE A 243 -13.57 35.86 19.17
N ASN A 244 -12.84 36.26 18.14
CA ASN A 244 -13.37 37.13 17.07
C ASN A 244 -13.99 36.39 15.88
N LYS A 245 -13.64 35.12 15.65
CA LYS A 245 -14.11 34.35 14.47
C LYS A 245 -14.93 33.12 14.80
N VAL A 246 -14.73 32.54 15.98
CA VAL A 246 -15.50 31.39 16.47
C VAL A 246 -16.59 31.88 17.43
N GLY A 247 -16.25 32.81 18.29
CA GLY A 247 -17.18 33.48 19.22
C GLY A 247 -17.76 34.77 18.64
N ASP A 248 -18.22 35.64 19.56
CA ASP A 248 -18.91 36.90 19.28
C ASP A 248 -18.03 38.14 19.50
N GLY A 249 -16.73 38.00 19.67
CA GLY A 249 -15.74 39.02 19.96
C GLY A 249 -15.56 39.30 21.47
N LYS A 250 -16.53 38.92 22.30
CA LYS A 250 -16.48 39.07 23.76
C LYS A 250 -16.45 37.73 24.50
N SER A 251 -17.05 36.70 23.90
CA SER A 251 -17.10 35.38 24.47
C SER A 251 -17.14 34.30 23.40
N PHE A 252 -16.79 33.09 23.79
CA PHE A 252 -17.02 31.88 23.01
C PHE A 252 -17.43 30.75 23.94
N THR A 253 -18.03 29.70 23.37
CA THR A 253 -18.41 28.50 24.12
C THR A 253 -17.69 27.27 23.63
N THR A 254 -17.60 26.25 24.47
CA THR A 254 -17.08 24.94 24.05
C THR A 254 -17.93 24.29 22.96
N LYS A 255 -19.22 24.72 22.83
CA LYS A 255 -20.07 24.34 21.73
C LYS A 255 -19.64 25.00 20.43
N ASP A 256 -19.35 26.30 20.44
CA ASP A 256 -18.93 27.02 19.25
C ASP A 256 -17.62 26.46 18.69
N LEU A 257 -16.68 26.13 19.55
CA LEU A 257 -15.43 25.44 19.15
C LEU A 257 -15.68 24.07 18.48
N ARG A 258 -16.62 23.29 19.01
CA ARG A 258 -16.95 21.97 18.47
C ARG A 258 -17.69 22.06 17.13
N ASP A 259 -18.59 23.03 17.02
CA ASP A 259 -19.42 23.20 15.84
C ASP A 259 -18.67 23.95 14.71
N TYR A 260 -17.52 24.53 15.01
CA TYR A 260 -16.67 25.21 14.04
C TYR A 260 -15.84 24.23 13.19
N THR A 261 -16.34 23.89 12.00
CA THR A 261 -15.80 22.83 11.13
C THR A 261 -14.63 23.27 10.23
N SER A 262 -14.19 24.54 10.30
CA SER A 262 -13.14 25.04 9.41
C SER A 262 -11.74 24.53 9.77
N LYS A 263 -11.01 24.03 8.77
CA LYS A 263 -9.58 23.65 8.89
C LYS A 263 -8.67 24.79 9.35
N LYS A 264 -9.17 26.05 9.36
CA LYS A 264 -8.40 27.22 9.80
C LYS A 264 -8.11 27.18 11.30
N LEU A 265 -9.06 26.71 12.12
CA LEU A 265 -8.85 26.58 13.58
C LEU A 265 -7.74 25.57 13.88
N GLY A 266 -7.76 24.40 13.26
CA GLY A 266 -6.72 23.37 13.45
C GLY A 266 -5.32 23.90 13.12
N ARG A 267 -5.17 24.58 11.95
CA ARG A 267 -3.89 25.18 11.56
C ARG A 267 -3.38 26.24 12.53
N ARG A 268 -4.27 27.06 13.10
CA ARG A 268 -3.88 28.05 14.11
C ARG A 268 -3.51 27.41 15.43
N PHE A 269 -4.23 26.34 15.82
CA PHE A 269 -3.87 25.57 16.99
C PHE A 269 -2.49 24.91 16.83
N ASP A 270 -2.20 24.30 15.68
CA ASP A 270 -0.89 23.72 15.38
C ASP A 270 0.23 24.78 15.44
N LYS A 271 -0.01 25.95 14.84
CA LYS A 271 0.93 27.07 14.90
C LYS A 271 1.18 27.57 16.32
N TRP A 272 0.12 27.62 17.14
CA TRP A 272 0.23 27.97 18.56
C TRP A 272 1.06 26.92 19.31
N CYS A 273 0.80 25.63 19.10
CA CYS A 273 1.59 24.54 19.67
C CYS A 273 3.07 24.64 19.30
N ASP A 274 3.37 24.95 18.03
CA ASP A 274 4.73 25.16 17.55
C ASP A 274 5.41 26.35 18.23
N GLY A 275 4.69 27.46 18.41
CA GLY A 275 5.16 28.63 19.11
C GLY A 275 5.48 28.36 20.58
N GLN A 276 4.59 27.65 21.28
CA GLN A 276 4.82 27.25 22.69
C GLN A 276 6.02 26.31 22.83
N TYR A 277 6.15 25.34 21.93
CA TYR A 277 7.27 24.42 21.94
C TYR A 277 8.59 25.14 21.68
N LYS A 278 8.62 26.05 20.70
CA LYS A 278 9.80 26.86 20.39
C LYS A 278 10.24 27.74 21.56
N GLN A 279 9.30 28.35 22.30
CA GLN A 279 9.63 29.15 23.49
C GLN A 279 10.36 28.34 24.57
N VAL A 280 9.99 27.06 24.76
CA VAL A 280 10.67 26.15 25.71
C VAL A 280 12.03 25.72 25.16
N GLU A 281 12.13 25.49 23.84
CA GLU A 281 13.37 25.13 23.16
C GLU A 281 14.40 26.29 23.20
N ASP A 282 13.97 27.52 22.93
CA ASP A 282 14.83 28.72 22.92
C ASP A 282 15.41 29.01 24.33
N LYS A 283 14.72 28.56 25.37
CA LYS A 283 15.22 28.63 26.77
C LYS A 283 16.20 27.50 27.12
N ASP A 284 16.56 26.63 26.15
CA ASP A 284 17.45 25.46 26.29
C ASP A 284 17.01 24.49 27.42
N LEU A 285 15.70 24.44 27.71
CA LEU A 285 15.13 23.58 28.74
C LEU A 285 14.95 22.14 28.24
N LEU A 286 15.00 21.90 26.91
CA LEU A 286 14.88 20.58 26.29
C LEU A 286 16.26 20.02 25.97
N ASP A 287 16.53 18.80 26.45
CA ASP A 287 17.77 18.09 26.14
C ASP A 287 17.79 17.65 24.66
N LYS A 288 18.70 18.27 23.89
CA LYS A 288 18.90 18.03 22.45
C LYS A 288 19.17 16.55 22.13
N LYS A 289 19.81 15.79 23.05
CA LYS A 289 20.09 14.37 22.90
C LYS A 289 18.79 13.55 22.82
N TYR A 290 17.85 13.79 23.74
CA TYR A 290 16.58 13.06 23.75
C TYR A 290 15.68 13.45 22.60
N LYS A 291 15.66 14.72 22.20
CA LYS A 291 14.97 15.18 20.99
C LYS A 291 15.51 14.47 19.73
N LYS A 292 16.84 14.37 19.58
CA LYS A 292 17.44 13.66 18.46
C LYS A 292 17.12 12.17 18.46
N GLN A 293 17.14 11.52 19.62
CA GLN A 293 16.76 10.12 19.76
C GLN A 293 15.32 9.87 19.31
N ARG A 294 14.37 10.70 19.75
CA ARG A 294 12.96 10.61 19.36
C ARG A 294 12.75 10.85 17.87
N SER A 295 13.43 11.86 17.31
CA SER A 295 13.40 12.13 15.86
C SER A 295 13.92 10.95 15.06
N ASN A 296 15.10 10.42 15.41
CA ASN A 296 15.66 9.25 14.73
C ASN A 296 14.76 8.02 14.83
N PHE A 297 14.10 7.83 15.97
CA PHE A 297 13.18 6.72 16.17
C PHE A 297 11.94 6.86 15.28
N ARG A 298 11.32 8.05 15.23
CA ARG A 298 10.18 8.35 14.33
C ARG A 298 10.56 8.18 12.86
N THR A 299 11.72 8.70 12.45
CA THR A 299 12.22 8.53 11.08
C THR A 299 12.44 7.06 10.75
N GLY A 300 13.03 6.29 11.66
CA GLY A 300 13.21 4.85 11.45
C GLY A 300 11.88 4.09 11.33
N MET A 301 10.85 4.48 12.08
CA MET A 301 9.51 3.91 11.91
C MET A 301 8.92 4.24 10.54
N LEU A 302 8.98 5.51 10.12
CA LEU A 302 8.47 5.94 8.81
C LEU A 302 9.16 5.19 7.67
N MET A 303 10.49 5.05 7.74
CA MET A 303 11.25 4.27 6.76
C MET A 303 10.85 2.79 6.75
N GLY A 304 10.58 2.21 7.92
CA GLY A 304 10.06 0.84 8.05
C GLY A 304 8.69 0.68 7.38
N MET A 305 7.76 1.60 7.60
CA MET A 305 6.44 1.60 6.97
C MET A 305 6.55 1.65 5.44
N ILE A 306 7.35 2.58 4.91
CA ILE A 306 7.57 2.72 3.47
C ILE A 306 8.19 1.44 2.90
N ALA A 307 9.17 0.86 3.59
CA ALA A 307 9.81 -0.39 3.15
C ALA A 307 8.84 -1.57 3.16
N SER A 308 8.04 -1.74 4.22
CA SER A 308 7.00 -2.76 4.32
C SER A 308 6.03 -2.66 3.16
N PHE A 309 5.50 -1.47 2.90
CA PHE A 309 4.58 -1.22 1.79
C PHE A 309 5.20 -1.50 0.42
N ALA A 310 6.42 -1.02 0.17
CA ALA A 310 7.11 -1.24 -1.10
C ALA A 310 7.36 -2.74 -1.36
N ILE A 311 7.82 -3.49 -0.37
CA ILE A 311 8.03 -4.93 -0.48
C ILE A 311 6.71 -5.65 -0.76
N TRP A 312 5.63 -5.24 -0.10
CA TRP A 312 4.30 -5.81 -0.32
C TRP A 312 3.82 -5.57 -1.75
N VAL A 313 3.92 -4.34 -2.28
CA VAL A 313 3.56 -4.03 -3.68
C VAL A 313 4.38 -4.85 -4.67
N ILE A 314 5.70 -4.93 -4.50
CA ILE A 314 6.57 -5.75 -5.37
C ILE A 314 6.14 -7.22 -5.34
N SER A 315 5.81 -7.74 -4.16
CA SER A 315 5.32 -9.11 -4.02
C SER A 315 4.01 -9.34 -4.80
N LEU A 316 3.08 -8.38 -4.75
CA LEU A 316 1.84 -8.44 -5.52
C LEU A 316 2.09 -8.46 -7.04
N MET A 317 2.98 -7.62 -7.53
CA MET A 317 3.34 -7.56 -8.95
C MET A 317 3.99 -8.87 -9.45
N MET A 318 4.65 -9.60 -8.58
CA MET A 318 5.28 -10.88 -8.91
C MET A 318 4.33 -12.08 -8.86
N ALA A 319 3.22 -11.97 -8.19
CA ALA A 319 2.27 -13.07 -8.02
C ALA A 319 1.29 -13.16 -9.20
N ASN A 320 1.17 -14.36 -9.80
CA ASN A 320 0.24 -14.59 -10.90
C ASN A 320 -1.22 -14.80 -10.43
N ASN A 321 -1.40 -15.29 -9.19
CA ASN A 321 -2.72 -15.46 -8.56
C ASN A 321 -2.57 -15.15 -7.07
N ILE A 322 -3.19 -14.07 -6.63
CA ILE A 322 -3.13 -13.63 -5.24
C ILE A 322 -4.44 -14.01 -4.56
N PRO A 323 -4.41 -14.85 -3.53
CA PRO A 323 -5.59 -15.09 -2.72
C PRO A 323 -6.08 -13.79 -2.10
N SER A 324 -7.37 -13.48 -2.22
CA SER A 324 -7.97 -12.21 -1.75
C SER A 324 -7.67 -11.92 -0.26
N PHE A 325 -7.54 -12.96 0.57
CA PHE A 325 -7.19 -12.79 1.98
C PHE A 325 -5.80 -12.16 2.20
N VAL A 326 -4.83 -12.40 1.30
CA VAL A 326 -3.48 -11.83 1.38
C VAL A 326 -3.51 -10.32 1.14
N ILE A 327 -4.33 -9.88 0.19
CA ILE A 327 -4.54 -8.45 -0.08
C ILE A 327 -5.16 -7.78 1.15
N ILE A 328 -6.15 -8.43 1.77
CA ILE A 328 -6.82 -7.92 2.98
C ILE A 328 -5.83 -7.81 4.14
N ILE A 329 -4.98 -8.82 4.37
CA ILE A 329 -3.95 -8.78 5.43
C ILE A 329 -2.99 -7.62 5.19
N GLY A 330 -2.51 -7.40 3.96
CA GLY A 330 -1.63 -6.29 3.64
C GLY A 330 -2.28 -4.92 3.91
N ILE A 331 -3.54 -4.73 3.52
CA ILE A 331 -4.30 -3.52 3.80
C ILE A 331 -4.47 -3.32 5.30
N MET A 332 -4.84 -4.37 6.06
CA MET A 332 -4.94 -4.30 7.52
C MET A 332 -3.62 -3.89 8.18
N MET A 333 -2.50 -4.44 7.73
CA MET A 333 -1.18 -4.08 8.25
C MET A 333 -0.87 -2.60 8.03
N ILE A 334 -1.12 -2.08 6.84
CA ILE A 334 -0.92 -0.67 6.52
C ILE A 334 -1.79 0.23 7.41
N VAL A 335 -3.06 -0.13 7.61
CA VAL A 335 -3.96 0.63 8.49
C VAL A 335 -3.47 0.62 9.94
N LEU A 336 -2.97 -0.51 10.45
CA LEU A 336 -2.41 -0.63 11.79
C LEU A 336 -1.08 0.12 11.97
N GLU A 337 -0.27 0.23 10.91
CA GLU A 337 0.97 1.01 10.93
C GLU A 337 0.71 2.52 10.99
N VAL A 338 -0.39 2.99 10.42
CA VAL A 338 -0.76 4.42 10.38
C VAL A 338 -1.54 4.85 11.62
N ALA A 339 -2.26 3.94 12.28
CA ALA A 339 -3.06 4.21 13.49
C ALA A 339 -2.18 4.38 14.74
#